data_8c6f4d923a6c0b7106b017871bee033f
#
_entry.id   8c6f4d923a6c0b7106b017871bee033f
#
_cell.length_a   1.000
_cell.length_b   1.000
_cell.length_c   1.000
_cell.angle_alpha   90.00
_cell.angle_beta   90.00
_cell.angle_gamma   90.00
#
_symmetry.space_group_name_H-M   'P 1'
#
loop_
_entity.id
_entity.type
_entity.pdbx_description
1 polymer ?
#
loop_
_entity_poly.entity_id
_entity_poly.type
_entity_poly.pdbx_seq_one_letter_code
_entity_poly.pdbx_strand_id
1 'polypeptide(L)'
;MSVQVENLEKNTAKLTIEVPAEKFEEAVQHSYNKNKGKFNIPGFRKGKAPFNMIKKMYGVGVFYEDAVDEVIDASYPDAAKESGLEIVSRPAVSIEQIEEGKSFIYTAKVAVKPEVTLGQYKGVEVQKTKSDVTEEDIETEIKRAREKNSRLITVEDRGVEDGDQ
;
A
#
# COMPACT_ATOMS: atom_id res chain seq x y z
N MET A 1 -22.24 -12.33 6.51
CA MET A 1 -21.29 -11.55 5.69
C MET A 1 -21.38 -12.12 4.29
N SER A 2 -21.50 -11.29 3.29
CA SER A 2 -21.46 -11.72 1.88
C SER A 2 -20.30 -11.02 1.19
N VAL A 3 -19.62 -11.74 0.28
CA VAL A 3 -18.47 -11.24 -0.47
C VAL A 3 -18.76 -11.43 -1.95
N GLN A 4 -18.71 -10.34 -2.71
CA GLN A 4 -18.80 -10.37 -4.16
C GLN A 4 -17.47 -9.98 -4.75
N VAL A 5 -16.97 -10.76 -5.71
CA VAL A 5 -15.67 -10.57 -6.36
C VAL A 5 -15.91 -10.15 -7.80
N GLU A 6 -15.39 -9.01 -8.18
CA GLU A 6 -15.40 -8.50 -9.55
C GLU A 6 -13.95 -8.36 -10.03
N ASN A 7 -13.57 -9.10 -11.05
CA ASN A 7 -12.26 -8.98 -11.67
C ASN A 7 -12.23 -7.76 -12.60
N LEU A 8 -11.32 -6.84 -12.32
CA LEU A 8 -11.07 -5.66 -13.13
C LEU A 8 -9.87 -5.89 -14.05
N GLU A 9 -9.64 -4.95 -14.96
CA GLU A 9 -8.48 -5.00 -15.85
C GLU A 9 -7.15 -4.86 -15.07
N LYS A 10 -6.05 -5.30 -15.69
CA LYS A 10 -4.67 -5.17 -15.19
C LYS A 10 -4.40 -5.86 -13.85
N ASN A 11 -4.91 -7.09 -13.69
CA ASN A 11 -4.69 -7.90 -12.49
C ASN A 11 -5.14 -7.22 -11.19
N THR A 12 -6.25 -6.50 -11.26
CA THR A 12 -6.91 -5.91 -10.11
C THR A 12 -8.27 -6.55 -9.90
N ALA A 13 -8.67 -6.72 -8.64
CA ALA A 13 -9.98 -7.19 -8.27
C ALA A 13 -10.66 -6.20 -7.32
N LYS A 14 -11.97 -6.07 -7.46
CA LYS A 14 -12.82 -5.31 -6.54
C LYS A 14 -13.61 -6.32 -5.70
N LEU A 15 -13.41 -6.27 -4.40
CA LEU A 15 -14.17 -7.03 -3.43
C LEU A 15 -15.25 -6.13 -2.86
N THR A 16 -16.51 -6.49 -3.03
CA THR A 16 -17.63 -5.81 -2.37
C THR A 16 -18.05 -6.68 -1.19
N ILE A 17 -17.93 -6.11 0.00
CA ILE A 17 -18.14 -6.82 1.26
C ILE A 17 -19.32 -6.18 1.97
N GLU A 18 -20.31 -7.01 2.29
CA GLU A 18 -21.49 -6.62 3.05
C GLU A 18 -21.45 -7.23 4.45
N VAL A 19 -21.48 -6.37 5.46
CA VAL A 19 -21.50 -6.74 6.86
C VAL A 19 -22.90 -6.48 7.43
N PRO A 20 -23.52 -7.46 8.12
CA PRO A 20 -24.85 -7.28 8.73
C PRO A 20 -24.88 -6.08 9.68
N ALA A 21 -26.04 -5.41 9.73
CA ALA A 21 -26.25 -4.23 10.59
C ALA A 21 -25.92 -4.51 12.07
N GLU A 22 -26.28 -5.69 12.57
CA GLU A 22 -26.03 -6.09 13.97
C GLU A 22 -24.53 -6.00 14.33
N LYS A 23 -23.64 -6.51 13.47
CA LYS A 23 -22.19 -6.46 13.69
C LYS A 23 -21.65 -5.04 13.64
N PHE A 24 -22.20 -4.23 12.75
CA PHE A 24 -21.80 -2.82 12.67
C PHE A 24 -22.27 -2.03 13.90
N GLU A 25 -23.48 -2.30 14.41
CA GLU A 25 -23.98 -1.68 15.63
C GLU A 25 -23.17 -2.10 16.87
N GLU A 26 -22.73 -3.36 16.97
CA GLU A 26 -21.81 -3.82 18.02
C GLU A 26 -20.49 -3.05 17.98
N ALA A 27 -19.92 -2.85 16.81
CA ALA A 27 -18.69 -2.06 16.64
C ALA A 27 -18.90 -0.59 17.02
N VAL A 28 -20.05 0.01 16.68
CA VAL A 28 -20.41 1.37 17.10
C VAL A 28 -20.52 1.46 18.64
N GLN A 29 -21.10 0.45 19.30
CA GLN A 29 -21.16 0.40 20.76
C GLN A 29 -19.77 0.23 21.38
N HIS A 30 -18.90 -0.53 20.75
CA HIS A 30 -17.52 -0.71 21.21
C HIS A 30 -16.74 0.61 21.05
N SER A 31 -16.83 1.28 19.90
CA SER A 31 -16.27 2.60 19.64
C SER A 31 -16.76 3.64 20.68
N TYR A 32 -18.07 3.64 20.98
CA TYR A 32 -18.60 4.49 22.06
C TYR A 32 -17.92 4.19 23.40
N ASN A 33 -17.84 2.92 23.81
CA ASN A 33 -17.23 2.53 25.08
C ASN A 33 -15.77 2.98 25.20
N LYS A 34 -15.01 2.90 24.10
CA LYS A 34 -13.62 3.32 23.99
C LYS A 34 -13.48 4.84 24.09
N ASN A 35 -14.39 5.58 23.41
CA ASN A 35 -14.26 7.02 23.24
C ASN A 35 -15.11 7.88 24.19
N LYS A 36 -16.05 7.30 24.94
CA LYS A 36 -16.95 8.06 25.86
C LYS A 36 -16.21 8.97 26.84
N GLY A 37 -14.97 8.66 27.17
CA GLY A 37 -14.13 9.49 28.01
C GLY A 37 -13.57 10.76 27.35
N LYS A 38 -13.63 10.87 26.02
CA LYS A 38 -13.16 12.03 25.27
C LYS A 38 -14.22 13.15 25.21
N PHE A 39 -15.51 12.79 25.36
CA PHE A 39 -16.62 13.73 25.22
C PHE A 39 -16.96 14.40 26.53
N ASN A 40 -17.12 15.73 26.48
CA ASN A 40 -17.54 16.54 27.62
C ASN A 40 -18.97 17.04 27.35
N ILE A 41 -19.93 16.52 28.11
CA ILE A 41 -21.33 16.89 27.99
C ILE A 41 -21.78 17.64 29.24
N PRO A 42 -22.33 18.85 29.09
CA PRO A 42 -22.86 19.60 30.24
C PRO A 42 -23.90 18.76 30.99
N GLY A 43 -23.77 18.72 32.32
CA GLY A 43 -24.62 17.95 33.21
C GLY A 43 -24.21 16.49 33.46
N PHE A 44 -23.20 15.99 32.77
CA PHE A 44 -22.68 14.65 32.98
C PHE A 44 -21.18 14.66 33.34
N ARG A 45 -20.81 13.76 34.27
CA ARG A 45 -19.39 13.53 34.54
C ARG A 45 -18.72 12.90 33.30
N LYS A 46 -17.51 13.35 32.99
CA LYS A 46 -16.69 12.85 31.87
C LYS A 46 -16.69 11.32 31.83
N GLY A 47 -17.04 10.74 30.67
CA GLY A 47 -17.13 9.30 30.47
C GLY A 47 -18.38 8.60 31.01
N LYS A 48 -19.35 9.34 31.60
CA LYS A 48 -20.61 8.80 32.14
C LYS A 48 -21.86 9.25 31.37
N ALA A 49 -21.68 10.01 30.29
CA ALA A 49 -22.77 10.43 29.44
C ALA A 49 -23.34 9.23 28.66
N PRO A 50 -24.67 9.03 28.59
CA PRO A 50 -25.29 7.97 27.80
C PRO A 50 -25.05 8.14 26.31
N PHE A 51 -25.00 7.03 25.56
CA PHE A 51 -24.82 7.01 24.11
C PHE A 51 -25.77 7.99 23.38
N ASN A 52 -27.08 7.94 23.74
CA ASN A 52 -28.11 8.78 23.13
C ASN A 52 -27.86 10.30 23.31
N MET A 53 -27.22 10.71 24.40
CA MET A 53 -26.92 12.12 24.64
C MET A 53 -25.74 12.56 23.78
N ILE A 54 -24.72 11.73 23.66
CA ILE A 54 -23.60 12.03 22.76
C ILE A 54 -24.07 12.07 21.30
N LYS A 55 -24.91 11.08 20.90
CA LYS A 55 -25.55 11.01 19.59
C LYS A 55 -26.33 12.29 19.25
N LYS A 56 -27.09 12.87 20.21
CA LYS A 56 -27.85 14.12 20.01
C LYS A 56 -26.97 15.34 19.84
N MET A 57 -25.85 15.44 20.56
CA MET A 57 -25.00 16.63 20.57
C MET A 57 -23.94 16.64 19.48
N TYR A 58 -23.35 15.49 19.20
CA TYR A 58 -22.20 15.35 18.28
C TYR A 58 -22.53 14.57 17.00
N GLY A 59 -23.71 13.96 16.94
CA GLY A 59 -24.11 13.06 15.85
C GLY A 59 -23.55 11.66 16.03
N VAL A 60 -24.07 10.70 15.26
CA VAL A 60 -23.62 9.28 15.29
C VAL A 60 -22.28 9.13 14.58
N GLY A 61 -22.01 9.99 13.60
CA GLY A 61 -20.82 9.93 12.74
C GLY A 61 -19.48 9.94 13.50
N VAL A 62 -19.46 10.52 14.70
CA VAL A 62 -18.24 10.56 15.54
C VAL A 62 -17.75 9.17 15.98
N PHE A 63 -18.66 8.18 16.00
CA PHE A 63 -18.33 6.80 16.35
C PHE A 63 -18.11 5.92 15.14
N TYR A 64 -18.52 6.39 13.95
CA TYR A 64 -18.45 5.61 12.74
C TYR A 64 -17.01 5.41 12.27
N GLU A 65 -16.14 6.39 12.42
CA GLU A 65 -14.74 6.29 11.99
C GLU A 65 -14.05 5.09 12.66
N ASP A 66 -14.02 5.06 13.99
CA ASP A 66 -13.43 3.94 14.73
C ASP A 66 -14.18 2.61 14.52
N ALA A 67 -15.53 2.64 14.35
CA ALA A 67 -16.33 1.44 14.13
C ALA A 67 -16.08 0.84 12.74
N VAL A 68 -15.94 1.69 11.71
CA VAL A 68 -15.61 1.28 10.35
C VAL A 68 -14.25 0.59 10.31
N ASP A 69 -13.23 1.20 10.93
CA ASP A 69 -11.89 0.62 10.98
C ASP A 69 -11.93 -0.76 11.65
N GLU A 70 -12.60 -0.88 12.80
CA GLU A 70 -12.73 -2.14 13.53
C GLU A 70 -13.46 -3.22 12.71
N VAL A 71 -14.53 -2.85 12.01
CA VAL A 71 -15.29 -3.79 11.17
C VAL A 71 -14.49 -4.22 9.94
N ILE A 72 -13.77 -3.29 9.30
CA ILE A 72 -12.92 -3.61 8.16
C ILE A 72 -11.79 -4.56 8.58
N ASP A 73 -11.10 -4.25 9.68
CA ASP A 73 -10.00 -5.07 10.19
C ASP A 73 -10.47 -6.49 10.56
N ALA A 74 -11.69 -6.63 11.07
CA ALA A 74 -12.25 -7.93 11.43
C ALA A 74 -12.79 -8.71 10.21
N SER A 75 -13.40 -8.02 9.24
CA SER A 75 -14.11 -8.68 8.12
C SER A 75 -13.22 -8.90 6.89
N TYR A 76 -12.26 -8.02 6.63
CA TYR A 76 -11.41 -8.10 5.43
C TYR A 76 -10.57 -9.39 5.34
N PRO A 77 -9.91 -9.88 6.41
CA PRO A 77 -9.13 -11.11 6.34
C PRO A 77 -9.96 -12.35 5.97
N ASP A 78 -11.19 -12.40 6.46
CA ASP A 78 -12.10 -13.50 6.16
C ASP A 78 -12.65 -13.39 4.73
N ALA A 79 -12.98 -12.18 4.28
CA ALA A 79 -13.39 -11.91 2.91
C ALA A 79 -12.27 -12.23 1.90
N ALA A 80 -11.02 -11.90 2.23
CA ALA A 80 -9.86 -12.22 1.40
C ALA A 80 -9.65 -13.73 1.27
N LYS A 81 -9.83 -14.50 2.35
CA LYS A 81 -9.75 -15.97 2.31
C LYS A 81 -10.91 -16.58 1.49
N GLU A 82 -12.14 -16.08 1.67
CA GLU A 82 -13.31 -16.55 0.97
C GLU A 82 -13.24 -16.28 -0.54
N SER A 83 -12.59 -15.17 -0.95
CA SER A 83 -12.39 -14.83 -2.35
C SER A 83 -11.45 -15.80 -3.10
N GLY A 84 -10.59 -16.52 -2.40
CA GLY A 84 -9.60 -17.43 -2.98
C GLY A 84 -8.51 -16.76 -3.82
N LEU A 85 -8.43 -15.42 -3.81
CA LEU A 85 -7.47 -14.66 -4.60
C LEU A 85 -6.14 -14.50 -3.87
N GLU A 86 -5.02 -14.65 -4.59
CA GLU A 86 -3.69 -14.29 -4.09
C GLU A 86 -3.50 -12.76 -4.15
N ILE A 87 -3.86 -12.08 -3.07
CA ILE A 87 -3.76 -10.63 -2.94
C ILE A 87 -2.31 -10.25 -2.62
N VAL A 88 -1.74 -9.35 -3.42
CA VAL A 88 -0.32 -8.93 -3.29
C VAL A 88 -0.16 -7.45 -2.89
N SER A 89 -1.27 -6.74 -2.71
CA SER A 89 -1.25 -5.32 -2.32
C SER A 89 -2.10 -5.04 -1.08
N ARG A 90 -1.88 -3.87 -0.48
CA ARG A 90 -2.82 -3.34 0.51
C ARG A 90 -4.14 -2.97 -0.19
N PRO A 91 -5.30 -3.24 0.43
CA PRO A 91 -6.59 -2.86 -0.13
C PRO A 91 -6.76 -1.35 -0.16
N ALA A 92 -7.26 -0.82 -1.28
CA ALA A 92 -7.80 0.53 -1.33
C ALA A 92 -9.30 0.44 -1.00
N VAL A 93 -9.65 0.85 0.23
CA VAL A 93 -11.01 0.75 0.74
C VAL A 93 -11.82 1.98 0.37
N SER A 94 -13.07 1.77 -0.06
CA SER A 94 -14.08 2.81 -0.28
C SER A 94 -15.40 2.38 0.34
N ILE A 95 -16.04 3.27 1.07
CA ILE A 95 -17.33 3.00 1.72
C ILE A 95 -18.43 3.31 0.71
N GLU A 96 -19.33 2.37 0.47
CA GLU A 96 -20.49 2.56 -0.40
C GLU A 96 -21.76 2.87 0.39
N GLN A 97 -21.97 2.20 1.52
CA GLN A 97 -23.15 2.42 2.37
C GLN A 97 -22.77 2.37 3.85
N ILE A 98 -23.14 3.45 4.55
CA ILE A 98 -23.03 3.57 6.01
C ILE A 98 -24.26 4.28 6.55
N GLU A 99 -25.27 3.50 6.94
CA GLU A 99 -26.52 4.01 7.48
C GLU A 99 -26.93 3.18 8.71
N GLU A 100 -27.55 3.87 9.70
CA GLU A 100 -28.04 3.24 10.91
C GLU A 100 -29.16 2.24 10.58
N GLY A 101 -29.11 1.02 11.10
CA GLY A 101 -30.10 -0.04 10.86
C GLY A 101 -30.01 -0.73 9.51
N LYS A 102 -29.04 -0.36 8.66
CA LYS A 102 -28.78 -1.05 7.39
C LYS A 102 -27.44 -1.78 7.43
N SER A 103 -27.27 -2.73 6.51
CA SER A 103 -25.98 -3.39 6.34
C SER A 103 -24.89 -2.39 5.95
N PHE A 104 -23.70 -2.56 6.51
CA PHE A 104 -22.53 -1.80 6.14
C PHE A 104 -21.90 -2.40 4.90
N ILE A 105 -21.76 -1.61 3.83
CA ILE A 105 -21.21 -2.06 2.55
C ILE A 105 -19.97 -1.23 2.23
N TYR A 106 -18.89 -1.94 2.00
CA TYR A 106 -17.64 -1.31 1.55
C TYR A 106 -17.00 -2.11 0.43
N THR A 107 -16.19 -1.45 -0.37
CA THR A 107 -15.43 -2.06 -1.45
C THR A 107 -13.94 -1.96 -1.19
N ALA A 108 -13.23 -3.03 -1.49
CA ALA A 108 -11.78 -3.09 -1.41
C ALA A 108 -11.21 -3.40 -2.79
N LYS A 109 -10.45 -2.48 -3.36
CA LYS A 109 -9.70 -2.71 -4.59
C LYS A 109 -8.32 -3.26 -4.24
N VAL A 110 -7.97 -4.40 -4.81
CA VAL A 110 -6.74 -5.12 -4.53
C VAL A 110 -6.03 -5.52 -5.82
N ALA A 111 -4.71 -5.54 -5.82
CA ALA A 111 -3.96 -6.18 -6.89
C ALA A 111 -3.79 -7.67 -6.57
N VAL A 112 -4.04 -8.49 -7.57
CA VAL A 112 -3.91 -9.95 -7.50
C VAL A 112 -2.73 -10.41 -8.33
N LYS A 113 -2.11 -11.51 -7.89
CA LYS A 113 -1.04 -12.15 -8.63
C LYS A 113 -1.56 -12.62 -9.99
N PRO A 114 -0.91 -12.23 -11.10
CA PRO A 114 -1.31 -12.66 -12.43
C PRO A 114 -1.08 -14.15 -12.65
N GLU A 115 -1.97 -14.78 -13.40
CA GLU A 115 -1.70 -16.09 -13.96
C GLU A 115 -0.61 -15.99 -15.03
N VAL A 116 0.44 -16.79 -14.87
CA VAL A 116 1.56 -16.81 -15.81
C VAL A 116 1.41 -18.01 -16.75
N THR A 117 1.17 -17.73 -18.02
CA THR A 117 1.25 -18.74 -19.08
C THR A 117 2.66 -18.72 -19.67
N LEU A 118 3.33 -19.87 -19.59
CA LEU A 118 4.67 -19.99 -20.17
C LEU A 118 4.58 -19.98 -21.69
N GLY A 119 5.37 -19.09 -22.31
CA GLY A 119 5.60 -19.11 -23.76
C GLY A 119 6.54 -20.26 -24.16
N GLN A 120 6.98 -20.26 -25.42
CA GLN A 120 7.97 -21.20 -25.90
C GLN A 120 9.34 -20.87 -25.27
N TYR A 121 9.74 -21.63 -24.25
CA TYR A 121 11.01 -21.43 -23.53
C TYR A 121 12.05 -22.51 -23.84
N LYS A 122 11.65 -23.61 -24.52
CA LYS A 122 12.54 -24.65 -24.96
C LYS A 122 12.99 -24.41 -26.40
N GLY A 123 14.28 -24.62 -26.68
CA GLY A 123 14.84 -24.46 -28.01
C GLY A 123 15.02 -23.00 -28.44
N VAL A 124 15.14 -22.07 -27.49
CA VAL A 124 15.47 -20.66 -27.79
C VAL A 124 16.92 -20.60 -28.22
N GLU A 125 17.16 -20.22 -29.49
CA GLU A 125 18.49 -20.00 -30.02
C GLU A 125 18.93 -18.56 -29.67
N VAL A 126 20.06 -18.47 -28.98
CA VAL A 126 20.71 -17.18 -28.64
C VAL A 126 22.06 -17.11 -29.33
N GLN A 127 22.33 -15.99 -29.96
CA GLN A 127 23.65 -15.71 -30.49
C GLN A 127 24.61 -15.42 -29.32
N LYS A 128 25.73 -16.16 -29.29
CA LYS A 128 26.79 -15.87 -28.32
C LYS A 128 27.46 -14.56 -28.72
N THR A 129 27.36 -13.54 -27.90
CA THR A 129 28.10 -12.29 -28.09
C THR A 129 29.58 -12.58 -28.00
N LYS A 130 30.31 -12.30 -29.07
CA LYS A 130 31.76 -12.31 -29.03
C LYS A 130 32.22 -11.00 -28.39
N SER A 131 32.97 -11.11 -27.35
CA SER A 131 33.64 -9.98 -26.72
C SER A 131 35.11 -10.05 -27.14
N ASP A 132 35.38 -9.51 -28.30
CA ASP A 132 36.75 -9.38 -28.77
C ASP A 132 37.33 -8.09 -28.17
N VAL A 133 38.45 -8.22 -27.48
CA VAL A 133 39.14 -7.07 -26.90
C VAL A 133 39.88 -6.36 -28.03
N THR A 134 39.59 -5.09 -28.22
CA THR A 134 40.22 -4.24 -29.22
C THR A 134 41.49 -3.58 -28.69
N GLU A 135 42.36 -3.13 -29.59
CA GLU A 135 43.54 -2.35 -29.17
C GLU A 135 43.17 -1.06 -28.44
N GLU A 136 42.04 -0.44 -28.81
CA GLU A 136 41.49 0.74 -28.15
C GLU A 136 41.09 0.48 -26.70
N ASP A 137 40.53 -0.69 -26.42
CA ASP A 137 40.15 -1.12 -25.05
C ASP A 137 41.40 -1.28 -24.19
N ILE A 138 42.48 -1.85 -24.77
CA ILE A 138 43.76 -2.01 -24.08
C ILE A 138 44.40 -0.65 -23.79
N GLU A 139 44.43 0.25 -24.76
CA GLU A 139 44.94 1.61 -24.55
C GLU A 139 44.17 2.39 -23.49
N THR A 140 42.83 2.23 -23.49
CA THR A 140 41.97 2.87 -22.50
C THR A 140 42.28 2.36 -21.08
N GLU A 141 42.45 1.06 -20.90
CA GLU A 141 42.81 0.52 -19.60
C GLU A 141 44.26 0.88 -19.17
N ILE A 142 45.18 0.95 -20.10
CA ILE A 142 46.55 1.45 -19.82
C ILE A 142 46.48 2.92 -19.38
N LYS A 143 45.70 3.76 -20.05
CA LYS A 143 45.52 5.15 -19.68
C LYS A 143 44.95 5.30 -18.29
N ARG A 144 43.88 4.55 -17.96
CA ARG A 144 43.32 4.51 -16.60
C ARG A 144 44.33 4.09 -15.54
N ALA A 145 45.11 3.04 -15.83
CA ALA A 145 46.14 2.59 -14.91
C ALA A 145 47.23 3.63 -14.69
N ARG A 146 47.62 4.37 -15.74
CA ARG A 146 48.57 5.48 -15.63
C ARG A 146 48.01 6.63 -14.80
N GLU A 147 46.77 7.06 -15.05
CA GLU A 147 46.10 8.11 -14.29
C GLU A 147 45.96 7.76 -12.81
N LYS A 148 45.61 6.53 -12.51
CA LYS A 148 45.50 6.05 -11.12
C LYS A 148 46.82 6.05 -10.37
N ASN A 149 47.96 5.84 -11.06
CA ASN A 149 49.28 5.81 -10.49
C ASN A 149 50.05 7.10 -10.74
N SER A 150 49.42 8.13 -11.32
CA SER A 150 50.07 9.42 -11.55
C SER A 150 50.30 10.15 -10.22
N ARG A 151 51.33 10.96 -10.18
CA ARG A 151 51.64 11.84 -9.06
C ARG A 151 51.56 13.30 -9.56
N LEU A 152 50.91 14.13 -8.79
CA LEU A 152 50.90 15.56 -9.01
C LEU A 152 52.30 16.11 -8.66
N ILE A 153 52.94 16.77 -9.61
CA ILE A 153 54.23 17.43 -9.42
C ILE A 153 53.99 18.92 -9.63
N THR A 154 54.38 19.72 -8.66
CA THR A 154 54.30 21.18 -8.80
C THR A 154 55.31 21.66 -9.87
N VAL A 155 54.81 22.39 -10.85
CA VAL A 155 55.63 23.00 -11.91
C VAL A 155 55.70 24.48 -11.64
N GLU A 156 56.89 24.98 -11.34
CA GLU A 156 57.11 26.40 -11.01
C GLU A 156 57.76 27.20 -12.16
N ASP A 157 58.26 26.49 -13.18
CA ASP A 157 59.13 27.09 -14.23
C ASP A 157 58.36 27.52 -15.49
N ARG A 158 57.05 27.34 -15.57
CA ARG A 158 56.20 27.69 -16.73
C ARG A 158 54.83 28.18 -16.35
N GLY A 159 54.17 28.90 -17.27
CA GLY A 159 52.78 29.26 -17.14
C GLY A 159 51.85 28.03 -17.23
N VAL A 160 50.57 28.17 -16.81
CA VAL A 160 49.55 27.12 -16.87
C VAL A 160 49.28 26.76 -18.33
N GLU A 161 49.28 25.48 -18.64
CA GLU A 161 48.94 24.91 -19.94
C GLU A 161 47.65 24.10 -19.86
N ASP A 162 46.99 23.89 -21.03
CA ASP A 162 45.78 23.14 -21.13
C ASP A 162 46.02 21.66 -20.74
N GLY A 163 45.35 21.17 -19.69
CA GLY A 163 45.56 19.84 -19.12
C GLY A 163 46.25 19.80 -17.75
N ASP A 164 46.74 20.94 -17.25
CA ASP A 164 47.27 21.06 -15.89
C ASP A 164 46.14 21.00 -14.85
N GLN A 165 46.38 20.38 -13.69
CA GLN A 165 45.45 20.27 -12.56
C GLN A 165 45.91 21.15 -11.40
#